data_6f1de8ebd66e29665d031d809d3fe5fe
#
_entry.id   6f1de8ebd66e29665d031d809d3fe5fe
#
_cell.length_a   1.000
_cell.length_b   1.000
_cell.length_c   1.000
_cell.angle_alpha   90.00
_cell.angle_beta   90.00
_cell.angle_gamma   90.00
#
_symmetry.space_group_name_H-M   'P 1'
#
loop_
_entity.id
_entity.type
_entity.pdbx_description
1 polymer ?
#
loop_
_entity_poly.entity_id
_entity_poly.type
_entity_poly.pdbx_seq_one_letter_code
_entity_poly.pdbx_strand_id
1 'polypeptide(L)' 'MMGLMTKPYEASRPIESDNPEAVTSAVREATNELRDTLQREGIEVSFQDLALLGHSESWDDEGQRWVHVAWDGAEAG' A
#
# COMPACT_ATOMS: atom_id res chain seq x y z
N MET A 1 -21.02 -13.58 -11.59
CA MET A 1 -20.71 -13.37 -11.35
C MET A 1 -20.21 -12.93 -11.16
N MET A 2 -19.92 -12.67 -11.05
CA MET A 2 -19.39 -12.31 -10.92
C MET A 2 -18.85 -11.64 -10.71
N GLY A 3 -18.61 -11.52 -10.57
CA GLY A 3 -17.83 -11.13 -10.31
C GLY A 3 -17.40 -9.87 -10.14
N LEU A 4 -17.49 -9.30 -9.78
CA LEU A 4 -17.23 -8.18 -9.60
C LEU A 4 -16.39 -7.90 -8.64
N MET A 5 -15.67 -8.44 -8.37
CA MET A 5 -14.92 -8.17 -7.52
C MET A 5 -14.03 -7.18 -7.73
N THR A 6 -14.01 -6.15 -7.22
CA THR A 6 -13.12 -5.19 -7.39
C THR A 6 -11.99 -5.53 -6.57
N LYS A 7 -10.90 -5.94 -7.06
CA LYS A 7 -9.79 -6.15 -6.32
C LYS A 7 -9.22 -4.92 -5.84
N PRO A 8 -8.84 -4.73 -4.62
CA PRO A 8 -8.20 -3.52 -4.14
C PRO A 8 -6.81 -3.39 -4.75
N TYR A 9 -6.36 -2.18 -4.89
CA TYR A 9 -4.99 -1.94 -5.30
C TYR A 9 -4.10 -2.03 -4.07
N GLU A 10 -2.92 -2.57 -4.23
CA GLU A 10 -2.05 -2.80 -3.10
C GLU A 10 -0.60 -2.68 -3.51
N ALA A 11 0.23 -2.21 -2.62
CA ALA A 11 1.66 -2.19 -2.81
C ALA A 11 2.32 -2.67 -1.55
N SER A 12 3.45 -3.34 -1.67
CA SER A 12 4.16 -3.90 -0.54
C SER A 12 5.65 -3.64 -0.67
N ARG A 13 6.30 -3.48 0.45
CA ARG A 13 7.75 -3.30 0.48
C ARG A 13 8.33 -4.03 1.67
N PRO A 14 9.53 -4.61 1.55
CA PRO A 14 10.15 -5.26 2.68
C PRO A 14 10.73 -4.23 3.64
N ILE A 15 10.71 -4.55 4.92
CA ILE A 15 11.32 -3.71 5.94
C ILE A 15 12.67 -4.33 6.21
N GLU A 16 13.73 -3.60 5.85
CA GLU A 16 15.04 -4.19 5.85
C GLU A 16 15.80 -4.11 7.13
N SER A 17 15.30 -3.45 8.13
CA SER A 17 15.94 -3.46 9.43
C SER A 17 14.90 -3.15 10.47
N ASP A 18 15.25 -3.30 11.73
CA ASP A 18 14.32 -3.03 12.82
C ASP A 18 14.24 -1.55 13.14
N ASN A 19 14.98 -0.72 12.42
CA ASN A 19 15.02 0.67 12.67
C ASN A 19 13.69 1.30 12.34
N PRO A 20 13.16 2.18 13.14
CA PRO A 20 11.89 2.85 12.81
C PRO A 20 11.96 3.61 11.49
N GLU A 21 13.14 4.11 11.13
CA GLU A 21 13.26 4.80 9.87
C GLU A 21 13.10 3.86 8.70
N ALA A 22 13.48 2.60 8.85
CA ALA A 22 13.31 1.63 7.79
C ALA A 22 11.82 1.36 7.57
N VAL A 23 11.04 1.33 8.63
CA VAL A 23 9.61 1.15 8.51
C VAL A 23 8.99 2.36 7.82
N THR A 24 9.37 3.56 8.23
CA THR A 24 8.85 4.78 7.63
C THR A 24 9.19 4.85 6.14
N SER A 25 10.41 4.48 5.78
CA SER A 25 10.81 4.49 4.39
C SER A 25 10.03 3.46 3.58
N ALA A 26 9.81 2.28 4.14
CA ALA A 26 9.06 1.24 3.44
C ALA A 26 7.62 1.68 3.21
N VAL A 27 7.00 2.29 4.21
CA VAL A 27 5.64 2.78 4.08
C VAL A 27 5.57 3.86 3.00
N ARG A 28 6.53 4.78 2.99
CA ARG A 28 6.54 5.84 2.01
C ARG A 28 6.71 5.29 0.60
N GLU A 29 7.62 4.34 0.44
CA GLU A 29 7.86 3.77 -0.88
C GLU A 29 6.66 2.98 -1.37
N ALA A 30 6.03 2.23 -0.47
CA ALA A 30 4.84 1.47 -0.86
C ALA A 30 3.71 2.43 -1.22
N THR A 31 3.56 3.51 -0.47
CA THR A 31 2.52 4.49 -0.75
C THR A 31 2.75 5.18 -2.11
N ASN A 32 4.00 5.51 -2.40
CA ASN A 32 4.33 6.11 -3.68
C ASN A 32 4.05 5.15 -4.83
N GLU A 33 4.37 3.90 -4.64
CA GLU A 33 4.12 2.91 -5.67
C GLU A 33 2.62 2.74 -5.89
N LEU A 34 1.86 2.71 -4.82
CA LEU A 34 0.41 2.58 -4.93
C LEU A 34 -0.17 3.79 -5.66
N ARG A 35 0.28 4.99 -5.32
CA ARG A 35 -0.20 6.17 -5.98
C ARG A 35 0.11 6.14 -7.46
N ASP A 36 1.30 5.70 -7.83
CA ASP A 36 1.69 5.61 -9.22
C ASP A 36 0.80 4.62 -9.97
N THR A 37 0.51 3.50 -9.36
CA THR A 37 -0.37 2.51 -9.95
C THR A 37 -1.77 3.10 -10.16
N LEU A 38 -2.27 3.82 -9.16
CA LEU A 38 -3.60 4.41 -9.27
C LEU A 38 -3.64 5.45 -10.38
N GLN A 39 -2.58 6.24 -10.54
CA GLN A 39 -2.54 7.22 -11.58
C GLN A 39 -2.57 6.57 -12.96
N ARG A 40 -1.92 5.45 -13.12
CA ARG A 40 -1.94 4.75 -14.39
C ARG A 40 -3.33 4.23 -14.70
N GLU A 41 -4.11 3.97 -13.67
CA GLU A 41 -5.46 3.50 -13.88
C GLU A 41 -6.46 4.64 -14.01
N GLY A 42 -5.97 5.87 -14.00
CA GLY A 42 -6.85 7.02 -14.13
C GLY A 42 -7.48 7.46 -12.83
N ILE A 43 -6.95 7.00 -11.71
CA ILE A 43 -7.51 7.33 -10.41
C ILE A 43 -6.61 8.33 -9.75
N GLU A 44 -7.14 9.50 -9.40
CA GLU A 44 -6.34 10.53 -8.78
C GLU A 44 -6.56 10.52 -7.29
N VAL A 45 -5.55 10.17 -6.54
CA VAL A 45 -5.61 10.18 -5.08
C VAL A 45 -4.33 10.81 -4.61
N SER A 46 -4.40 11.71 -3.66
CA SER A 46 -3.21 12.38 -3.18
C SER A 46 -2.41 11.47 -2.27
N PHE A 47 -1.14 11.75 -2.14
CA PHE A 47 -0.29 11.00 -1.23
C PHE A 47 -0.84 11.09 0.19
N GLN A 48 -1.31 12.27 0.59
CA GLN A 48 -1.84 12.43 1.91
C GLN A 48 -3.04 11.56 2.16
N ASP A 49 -3.94 11.46 1.20
CA ASP A 49 -5.11 10.62 1.37
C ASP A 49 -4.73 9.17 1.52
N LEU A 50 -3.74 8.72 0.74
CA LEU A 50 -3.29 7.35 0.87
C LEU A 50 -2.60 7.13 2.22
N ALA A 51 -1.85 8.09 2.68
CA ALA A 51 -1.17 7.96 3.95
C ALA A 51 -2.14 7.84 5.11
N LEU A 52 -3.31 8.47 4.98
CA LEU A 52 -4.28 8.39 6.04
C LEU A 52 -4.91 7.02 6.17
N LEU A 53 -4.80 6.19 5.14
CA LEU A 53 -5.36 4.85 5.22
C LEU A 53 -4.56 3.93 6.11
N GLY A 54 -3.33 4.31 6.39
CA GLY A 54 -2.49 3.48 7.23
C GLY A 54 -1.88 2.32 6.48
N HIS A 55 -1.28 1.43 7.19
CA HIS A 55 -0.62 0.29 6.58
C HIS A 55 -0.76 -0.92 7.49
N SER A 56 -0.42 -2.08 6.97
CA SER A 56 -0.36 -3.28 7.78
C SER A 56 1.01 -3.91 7.59
N GLU A 57 1.34 -4.85 8.43
CA GLU A 57 2.62 -5.53 8.36
C GLU A 57 2.40 -7.02 8.45
N SER A 58 3.28 -7.76 7.82
CA SER A 58 3.22 -9.20 7.91
C SER A 58 4.65 -9.75 7.84
N TRP A 59 4.80 -11.03 8.11
CA TRP A 59 6.09 -11.70 8.03
C TRP A 59 5.92 -12.88 7.09
N ASP A 60 6.94 -13.10 6.26
CA ASP A 60 6.89 -14.23 5.37
C ASP A 60 7.53 -15.45 6.04
N ASP A 61 7.66 -16.54 5.31
CA ASP A 61 8.17 -17.77 5.86
C ASP A 61 9.62 -17.66 6.30
N GLU A 62 10.32 -16.68 5.78
CA GLU A 62 11.70 -16.51 6.13
C GLU A 62 11.90 -15.50 7.25
N GLY A 63 10.83 -15.00 7.81
CA GLY A 63 10.92 -14.04 8.88
C GLY A 63 11.13 -12.61 8.41
N GLN A 64 11.04 -12.36 7.12
CA GLN A 64 11.19 -11.01 6.59
C GLN A 64 9.89 -10.25 6.81
N ARG A 65 10.00 -9.06 7.39
CA ARG A 65 8.83 -8.22 7.60
C ARG A 65 8.51 -7.45 6.33
N TRP A 66 7.22 -7.25 6.12
CA TRP A 66 6.73 -6.52 4.95
C TRP A 66 5.69 -5.51 5.37
N VAL A 67 5.66 -4.39 4.67
CA VAL A 67 4.64 -3.39 4.87
C VAL A 67 3.70 -3.49 3.68
N HIS A 68 2.42 -3.33 3.93
CA HIS A 68 1.40 -3.37 2.88
C HIS A 68 0.53 -2.12 2.99
N VAL A 69 0.32 -1.45 1.88
CA VAL A 69 -0.63 -0.35 1.82
C VAL A 69 -1.64 -0.69 0.73
N ALA A 70 -2.88 -0.34 0.93
CA ALA A 70 -3.93 -0.71 -0.01
C ALA A 70 -4.95 0.39 -0.14
N TRP A 71 -5.60 0.44 -1.30
CA TRP A 71 -6.66 1.40 -1.56
C TRP A 71 -7.75 0.66 -2.30
N ASP A 72 -8.93 0.61 -1.74
CA ASP A 72 -9.96 -0.23 -2.31
C ASP A 72 -10.94 0.53 -3.20
N GLY A 73 -10.76 1.79 -3.36
CA GLY A 73 -11.55 2.53 -4.33
C GLY A 73 -12.94 2.80 -3.89
N ALA A 74 -13.24 2.44 -2.68
CA ALA A 74 -14.55 2.58 -2.39
C ALA A 74 -14.94 3.85 -2.00
N GLU A 75 -14.32 4.64 -1.85
CA GLU A 75 -14.70 5.72 -1.40
C GLU A 75 -15.36 6.49 -2.00
N ALA A 76 -15.40 6.50 -2.68
CA ALA A 76 -16.03 7.20 -3.44
C ALA A 76 -16.80 7.98 -2.89
N GLY A 77 -17.01 8.08 -2.42
CA GLY A 77 -17.78 8.88 -2.01
C GLY A 77 -18.67 9.14 -2.19
#